data_057d0beb4d992152bf6e30c2cef15d30
#
_entry.id   057d0beb4d992152bf6e30c2cef15d30
#
_cell.length_a   1.000
_cell.length_b   1.000
_cell.length_c   1.000
_cell.angle_alpha   90.00
_cell.angle_beta   90.00
_cell.angle_gamma   90.00
#
_symmetry.space_group_name_H-M   'P 1'
#
loop_
_entity.id
_entity.type
_entity.pdbx_description
1 polymer ?
#
loop_
_entity_poly.entity_id
_entity_poly.type
_entity_poly.pdbx_seq_one_letter_code
_entity_poly.pdbx_strand_id
1 'polypeptide(L)'
;MSGAVPSPNPGSQSQLLGDSLQDYLRRASAAIQATEFSQRVLRGAIAGLLTLMVLILIDHWVWPLPIAARLVAFLLLSTGFLWWLLRRVLPLAFRRIHPEYAARQIEQSMPELKNSLINWLQLSKDGTPPPKGILATVARYAAGRLRGHEAQSVVDASTPIKLAAILFGALVVFGIYLAIAPKSGFDTMRRLLFPLADIQAPTRVRILQVDPGDSKVTQGSVLEIKAQ
;
A
#
# COMPACT_ATOMS: atom_id res chain seq x y z
N MET A 1 -18.04 -46.40 -41.03
CA MET A 1 -18.80 -45.15 -40.89
C MET A 1 -17.90 -44.15 -40.18
N SER A 2 -17.20 -43.34 -40.95
CA SER A 2 -16.30 -42.30 -40.41
C SER A 2 -17.14 -41.04 -40.11
N GLY A 3 -17.41 -40.80 -38.84
CA GLY A 3 -18.12 -39.61 -38.40
C GLY A 3 -17.20 -38.41 -38.55
N ALA A 4 -17.41 -37.62 -39.60
CA ALA A 4 -16.76 -36.33 -39.75
C ALA A 4 -17.23 -35.43 -38.61
N VAL A 5 -16.30 -35.07 -37.68
CA VAL A 5 -16.52 -34.03 -36.66
C VAL A 5 -16.79 -32.72 -37.41
N PRO A 6 -17.95 -32.07 -37.23
CA PRO A 6 -18.26 -30.83 -37.92
C PRO A 6 -17.22 -29.79 -37.57
N SER A 7 -16.56 -29.22 -38.57
CA SER A 7 -15.62 -28.08 -38.37
C SER A 7 -16.38 -26.93 -37.74
N PRO A 8 -15.89 -26.35 -36.62
CA PRO A 8 -16.57 -25.28 -35.93
C PRO A 8 -16.72 -24.08 -36.87
N ASN A 9 -17.93 -23.53 -36.89
CA ASN A 9 -18.31 -22.36 -37.69
C ASN A 9 -17.30 -21.20 -37.46
N PRO A 10 -16.72 -20.59 -38.50
CA PRO A 10 -15.71 -19.53 -38.37
C PRO A 10 -16.19 -18.34 -37.55
N GLY A 11 -17.51 -18.10 -37.46
CA GLY A 11 -18.11 -17.09 -36.59
C GLY A 11 -18.02 -17.43 -35.10
N SER A 12 -18.20 -18.69 -34.72
CA SER A 12 -18.09 -19.15 -33.34
C SER A 12 -16.65 -19.15 -32.84
N GLN A 13 -15.69 -19.45 -33.68
CA GLN A 13 -14.27 -19.40 -33.33
C GLN A 13 -13.79 -17.96 -33.04
N SER A 14 -14.24 -16.99 -33.84
CA SER A 14 -13.87 -15.59 -33.60
C SER A 14 -14.46 -15.04 -32.32
N GLN A 15 -15.66 -15.44 -31.91
CA GLN A 15 -16.27 -15.08 -30.64
C GLN A 15 -15.53 -15.70 -29.48
N LEU A 16 -15.21 -16.99 -29.50
CA LEU A 16 -14.45 -17.67 -28.45
C LEU A 16 -13.05 -17.05 -28.23
N LEU A 17 -12.39 -16.65 -29.32
CA LEU A 17 -11.11 -15.94 -29.23
C LEU A 17 -11.27 -14.54 -28.62
N GLY A 18 -12.32 -13.82 -28.99
CA GLY A 18 -12.65 -12.53 -28.40
C GLY A 18 -12.90 -12.62 -26.90
N ASP A 19 -13.72 -13.58 -26.47
CA ASP A 19 -14.03 -13.85 -25.07
C ASP A 19 -12.77 -14.21 -24.28
N SER A 20 -11.91 -15.06 -24.84
CA SER A 20 -10.64 -15.43 -24.20
C SER A 20 -9.68 -14.24 -24.02
N LEU A 21 -9.60 -13.33 -25.00
CA LEU A 21 -8.80 -12.10 -24.91
C LEU A 21 -9.38 -11.13 -23.88
N GLN A 22 -10.70 -10.98 -23.82
CA GLN A 22 -11.36 -10.15 -22.82
C GLN A 22 -11.12 -10.68 -21.40
N ASP A 23 -11.21 -12.00 -21.20
CA ASP A 23 -10.93 -12.63 -19.92
C ASP A 23 -9.46 -12.47 -19.51
N TYR A 24 -8.54 -12.60 -20.45
CA TYR A 24 -7.12 -12.35 -20.22
C TYR A 24 -6.88 -10.88 -19.79
N LEU A 25 -7.46 -9.92 -20.53
CA LEU A 25 -7.38 -8.49 -20.19
C LEU A 25 -7.98 -8.18 -18.82
N ARG A 26 -9.09 -8.82 -18.47
CA ARG A 26 -9.73 -8.66 -17.17
C ARG A 26 -8.82 -9.15 -16.03
N ARG A 27 -8.22 -10.34 -16.18
CA ARG A 27 -7.27 -10.89 -15.18
C ARG A 27 -6.01 -10.05 -15.07
N ALA A 28 -5.44 -9.64 -16.20
CA ALA A 28 -4.27 -8.76 -16.22
C ALA A 28 -4.58 -7.40 -15.58
N SER A 29 -5.73 -6.78 -15.87
CA SER A 29 -6.17 -5.53 -15.27
C SER A 29 -6.30 -5.65 -13.75
N ALA A 30 -6.85 -6.75 -13.25
CA ALA A 30 -6.97 -7.01 -11.82
C ALA A 30 -5.59 -7.17 -11.16
N ALA A 31 -4.66 -7.89 -11.79
CA ALA A 31 -3.30 -8.06 -11.30
C ALA A 31 -2.53 -6.74 -11.26
N ILE A 32 -2.62 -5.92 -12.31
CA ILE A 32 -2.01 -4.58 -12.37
C ILE A 32 -2.59 -3.71 -11.24
N GLN A 33 -3.93 -3.69 -11.09
CA GLN A 33 -4.61 -2.92 -10.04
C GLN A 33 -4.16 -3.32 -8.64
N ALA A 34 -4.08 -4.62 -8.36
CA ALA A 34 -3.64 -5.15 -7.07
C ALA A 34 -2.19 -4.75 -6.77
N THR A 35 -1.31 -4.81 -7.76
CA THR A 35 0.10 -4.43 -7.61
C THR A 35 0.27 -2.94 -7.39
N GLU A 36 -0.40 -2.09 -8.17
CA GLU A 36 -0.35 -0.64 -7.96
C GLU A 36 -0.96 -0.23 -6.61
N PHE A 37 -2.05 -0.90 -6.19
CA PHE A 37 -2.66 -0.67 -4.89
C PHE A 37 -1.69 -1.04 -3.76
N SER A 38 -1.09 -2.23 -3.80
CA SER A 38 -0.14 -2.68 -2.78
C SER A 38 1.09 -1.77 -2.71
N GLN A 39 1.63 -1.33 -3.84
CA GLN A 39 2.76 -0.38 -3.88
C GLN A 39 2.40 0.95 -3.22
N ARG A 40 1.20 1.50 -3.48
CA ARG A 40 0.77 2.76 -2.86
C ARG A 40 0.59 2.61 -1.36
N VAL A 41 -0.07 1.51 -0.93
CA VAL A 41 -0.25 1.23 0.51
C VAL A 41 1.10 1.08 1.21
N LEU A 42 2.03 0.31 0.64
CA LEU A 42 3.37 0.12 1.21
C LEU A 42 4.15 1.43 1.30
N ARG A 43 4.15 2.25 0.24
CA ARG A 43 4.81 3.58 0.27
C ARG A 43 4.23 4.49 1.35
N GLY A 44 2.89 4.49 1.50
CA GLY A 44 2.24 5.26 2.54
C GLY A 44 2.56 4.76 3.95
N ALA A 45 2.60 3.43 4.13
CA ALA A 45 2.98 2.82 5.40
C ALA A 45 4.43 3.15 5.77
N ILE A 46 5.36 3.08 4.81
CA ILE A 46 6.77 3.47 5.02
C ILE A 46 6.85 4.96 5.40
N ALA A 47 6.19 5.84 4.65
CA ALA A 47 6.19 7.28 4.93
C ALA A 47 5.61 7.60 6.32
N GLY A 48 4.47 6.97 6.66
CA GLY A 48 3.85 7.11 7.98
C GLY A 48 4.75 6.62 9.12
N LEU A 49 5.37 5.44 8.95
CA LEU A 49 6.29 4.88 9.94
C LEU A 49 7.52 5.77 10.14
N LEU A 50 8.12 6.26 9.05
CA LEU A 50 9.28 7.15 9.12
C LEU A 50 8.93 8.49 9.78
N THR A 51 7.77 9.06 9.45
CA THR A 51 7.31 10.31 10.08
C THR A 51 7.06 10.11 11.57
N LEU A 52 6.41 9.01 11.96
CA LEU A 52 6.21 8.67 13.38
C LEU A 52 7.55 8.48 14.11
N MET A 53 8.49 7.77 13.49
CA MET A 53 9.83 7.56 14.05
C MET A 53 10.57 8.88 14.26
N VAL A 54 10.53 9.80 13.30
CA VAL A 54 11.13 11.13 13.43
C VAL A 54 10.49 11.92 14.57
N LEU A 55 9.17 11.91 14.70
CA LEU A 55 8.48 12.59 15.79
C LEU A 55 8.83 12.02 17.17
N ILE A 56 8.94 10.69 17.26
CA ILE A 56 9.38 10.03 18.50
C ILE A 56 10.81 10.41 18.84
N LEU A 57 11.71 10.46 17.85
CA LEU A 57 13.08 10.87 18.05
C LEU A 57 13.16 12.33 18.54
N ILE A 58 12.37 13.23 17.97
CA ILE A 58 12.31 14.63 18.40
C ILE A 58 11.80 14.74 19.86
N ASP A 59 10.67 14.09 20.18
CA ASP A 59 10.09 14.13 21.55
C ASP A 59 11.03 13.47 22.58
N HIS A 60 11.81 12.49 22.15
CA HIS A 60 12.66 11.69 23.04
C HIS A 60 14.02 12.36 23.31
N TRP A 61 14.67 12.92 22.28
CA TRP A 61 16.06 13.38 22.35
C TRP A 61 16.24 14.88 22.27
N VAL A 62 15.37 15.59 21.53
CA VAL A 62 15.56 17.02 21.26
C VAL A 62 14.76 17.87 22.26
N TRP A 63 13.45 17.70 22.30
CA TRP A 63 12.57 18.48 23.15
C TRP A 63 11.29 17.69 23.45
N PRO A 64 10.96 17.48 24.74
CA PRO A 64 9.68 16.87 25.09
C PRO A 64 8.53 17.78 24.61
N LEU A 65 7.79 17.32 23.64
CA LEU A 65 6.74 18.07 22.98
C LEU A 65 5.62 18.43 23.97
N PRO A 66 5.26 19.71 24.11
CA PRO A 66 4.10 20.13 24.91
C PRO A 66 2.81 19.61 24.29
N ILE A 67 1.72 19.57 25.08
CA ILE A 67 0.42 19.04 24.64
C ILE A 67 -0.05 19.70 23.33
N ALA A 68 0.09 21.01 23.20
CA ALA A 68 -0.28 21.75 22.01
C ALA A 68 0.49 21.28 20.75
N ALA A 69 1.80 21.08 20.84
CA ALA A 69 2.62 20.60 19.73
C ALA A 69 2.27 19.16 19.34
N ARG A 70 1.96 18.28 20.30
CA ARG A 70 1.49 16.91 20.05
C ARG A 70 0.14 16.90 19.34
N LEU A 71 -0.80 17.76 19.76
CA LEU A 71 -2.09 17.92 19.10
C LEU A 71 -1.92 18.37 17.64
N VAL A 72 -1.09 19.37 17.40
CA VAL A 72 -0.79 19.86 16.05
C VAL A 72 -0.16 18.75 15.22
N ALA A 73 0.84 18.04 15.73
CA ALA A 73 1.48 16.93 15.05
C ALA A 73 0.48 15.80 14.72
N PHE A 74 -0.38 15.44 15.67
CA PHE A 74 -1.43 14.43 15.47
C PHE A 74 -2.44 14.87 14.41
N LEU A 75 -2.90 16.11 14.43
CA LEU A 75 -3.83 16.65 13.44
C LEU A 75 -3.21 16.68 12.04
N LEU A 76 -1.95 17.13 11.93
CA LEU A 76 -1.24 17.14 10.64
C LEU A 76 -1.05 15.72 10.09
N LEU A 77 -0.63 14.78 10.94
CA LEU A 77 -0.49 13.38 10.54
C LEU A 77 -1.83 12.77 10.11
N SER A 78 -2.87 12.95 10.91
CA SER A 78 -4.20 12.39 10.64
C SER A 78 -4.81 12.99 9.37
N THR A 79 -4.72 14.32 9.21
CA THR A 79 -5.23 15.02 8.02
C THR A 79 -4.42 14.65 6.78
N GLY A 80 -3.09 14.60 6.89
CA GLY A 80 -2.21 14.19 5.80
C GLY A 80 -2.44 12.74 5.38
N PHE A 81 -2.60 11.83 6.34
CA PHE A 81 -2.92 10.43 6.09
C PHE A 81 -4.31 10.28 5.44
N LEU A 82 -5.32 10.97 5.96
CA LEU A 82 -6.67 10.95 5.41
C LEU A 82 -6.70 11.50 3.98
N TRP A 83 -6.03 12.64 3.75
CA TRP A 83 -5.91 13.22 2.40
C TRP A 83 -5.22 12.26 1.43
N TRP A 84 -4.11 11.63 1.85
CA TRP A 84 -3.39 10.65 1.06
C TRP A 84 -4.27 9.41 0.77
N LEU A 85 -4.99 8.90 1.77
CA LEU A 85 -5.90 7.77 1.63
C LEU A 85 -7.01 8.08 0.60
N LEU A 86 -7.68 9.23 0.77
CA LEU A 86 -8.80 9.65 -0.09
C LEU A 86 -8.34 9.97 -1.53
N ARG A 87 -7.17 10.59 -1.70
CA ARG A 87 -6.70 11.04 -3.02
C ARG A 87 -5.87 10.00 -3.76
N ARG A 88 -5.15 9.14 -3.06
CA ARG A 88 -4.16 8.24 -3.66
C ARG A 88 -4.54 6.76 -3.59
N VAL A 89 -5.19 6.30 -2.54
CA VAL A 89 -5.51 4.88 -2.32
C VAL A 89 -6.95 4.57 -2.75
N LEU A 90 -7.90 5.33 -2.24
CA LEU A 90 -9.33 5.10 -2.45
C LEU A 90 -9.73 5.07 -3.94
N PRO A 91 -9.27 6.00 -4.81
CA PRO A 91 -9.63 5.95 -6.22
C PRO A 91 -9.15 4.68 -6.91
N LEU A 92 -8.04 4.11 -6.47
CA LEU A 92 -7.49 2.90 -7.06
C LEU A 92 -8.28 1.65 -6.63
N ALA A 93 -8.86 1.66 -5.42
CA ALA A 93 -9.70 0.58 -4.94
C ALA A 93 -11.06 0.53 -5.68
N PHE A 94 -11.62 1.70 -6.04
CA PHE A 94 -12.97 1.79 -6.64
C PHE A 94 -12.96 1.98 -8.16
N ARG A 95 -11.91 2.52 -8.76
CA ARG A 95 -11.81 2.69 -10.21
C ARG A 95 -11.26 1.43 -10.85
N ARG A 96 -12.03 0.82 -11.73
CA ARG A 96 -11.52 -0.24 -12.61
C ARG A 96 -10.49 0.35 -13.57
N ILE A 97 -9.36 -0.32 -13.71
CA ILE A 97 -8.35 0.05 -14.70
C ILE A 97 -8.98 -0.06 -16.09
N HIS A 98 -8.78 0.97 -16.91
CA HIS A 98 -9.27 0.99 -18.27
C HIS A 98 -8.59 -0.12 -19.09
N PRO A 99 -9.33 -0.94 -19.85
CA PRO A 99 -8.74 -2.08 -20.55
C PRO A 99 -7.65 -1.69 -21.57
N GLU A 100 -7.68 -0.46 -22.08
CA GLU A 100 -6.61 0.07 -22.95
C GLU A 100 -5.29 0.29 -22.22
N TYR A 101 -5.34 0.73 -20.95
CA TYR A 101 -4.14 0.84 -20.10
C TYR A 101 -3.52 -0.54 -19.85
N ALA A 102 -4.35 -1.53 -19.53
CA ALA A 102 -3.89 -2.89 -19.34
C ALA A 102 -3.30 -3.48 -20.63
N ALA A 103 -3.97 -3.28 -21.77
CA ALA A 103 -3.46 -3.73 -23.07
C ALA A 103 -2.10 -3.12 -23.39
N ARG A 104 -1.93 -1.80 -23.14
CA ARG A 104 -0.65 -1.11 -23.33
C ARG A 104 0.45 -1.65 -22.42
N GLN A 105 0.13 -1.91 -21.16
CA GLN A 105 1.09 -2.48 -20.20
C GLN A 105 1.53 -3.90 -20.62
N ILE A 106 0.59 -4.73 -21.12
CA ILE A 106 0.86 -6.06 -21.64
C ILE A 106 1.81 -5.97 -22.84
N GLU A 107 1.53 -5.08 -23.79
CA GLU A 107 2.35 -4.96 -25.00
C GLU A 107 3.75 -4.39 -24.70
N GLN A 108 3.90 -3.53 -23.69
CA GLN A 108 5.21 -3.08 -23.22
C GLN A 108 6.04 -4.21 -22.62
N SER A 109 5.39 -5.17 -21.94
CA SER A 109 6.07 -6.33 -21.38
C SER A 109 6.32 -7.43 -22.42
N MET A 110 5.56 -7.44 -23.52
CA MET A 110 5.62 -8.42 -24.60
C MET A 110 5.72 -7.74 -25.98
N PRO A 111 6.92 -7.29 -26.41
CA PRO A 111 7.08 -6.60 -27.70
C PRO A 111 6.67 -7.43 -28.93
N GLU A 112 6.56 -8.75 -28.76
CA GLU A 112 6.13 -9.68 -29.80
C GLU A 112 4.66 -9.51 -30.20
N LEU A 113 3.85 -8.85 -29.39
CA LEU A 113 2.44 -8.56 -29.70
C LEU A 113 2.29 -7.47 -30.77
N LYS A 114 3.27 -6.63 -30.99
CA LYS A 114 3.30 -5.61 -32.07
C LYS A 114 2.00 -4.79 -32.17
N ASN A 115 1.49 -4.31 -31.06
CA ASN A 115 0.22 -3.56 -30.91
C ASN A 115 -1.04 -4.33 -31.33
N SER A 116 -0.97 -5.65 -31.46
CA SER A 116 -2.13 -6.44 -31.92
C SER A 116 -3.26 -6.45 -30.89
N LEU A 117 -2.95 -6.42 -29.60
CA LEU A 117 -3.94 -6.42 -28.54
C LEU A 117 -4.65 -5.07 -28.44
N ILE A 118 -3.92 -3.96 -28.55
CA ILE A 118 -4.50 -2.61 -28.60
C ILE A 118 -5.36 -2.46 -29.86
N ASN A 119 -4.85 -2.85 -31.01
CA ASN A 119 -5.58 -2.78 -32.28
C ASN A 119 -6.87 -3.61 -32.22
N TRP A 120 -6.80 -4.82 -31.66
CA TRP A 120 -8.00 -5.65 -31.47
C TRP A 120 -9.02 -4.95 -30.55
N LEU A 121 -8.56 -4.37 -29.46
CA LEU A 121 -9.44 -3.67 -28.51
C LEU A 121 -10.12 -2.44 -29.13
N GLN A 122 -9.38 -1.66 -29.92
CA GLN A 122 -9.91 -0.51 -30.63
C GLN A 122 -10.93 -0.94 -31.68
N LEU A 123 -10.58 -1.90 -32.56
CA LEU A 123 -11.48 -2.43 -33.57
C LEU A 123 -12.74 -3.09 -33.00
N SER A 124 -12.65 -3.65 -31.79
CA SER A 124 -13.82 -4.23 -31.10
C SER A 124 -14.76 -3.19 -30.48
N LYS A 125 -14.27 -1.95 -30.24
CA LYS A 125 -15.06 -0.84 -29.67
C LYS A 125 -15.65 0.10 -30.72
N ASP A 126 -14.99 0.20 -31.89
CA ASP A 126 -15.49 1.03 -32.97
C ASP A 126 -16.84 0.52 -33.45
N GLY A 127 -17.86 1.38 -33.38
CA GLY A 127 -19.24 1.04 -33.77
C GLY A 127 -19.41 0.68 -35.27
N THR A 128 -18.37 0.86 -36.09
CA THR A 128 -18.33 0.45 -37.48
C THR A 128 -17.74 -0.97 -37.56
N PRO A 129 -18.49 -1.99 -38.03
CA PRO A 129 -17.97 -3.32 -38.12
C PRO A 129 -16.77 -3.36 -39.10
N PRO A 130 -15.58 -3.79 -38.62
CA PRO A 130 -14.42 -3.91 -39.51
C PRO A 130 -14.69 -4.94 -40.61
N PRO A 131 -13.98 -4.89 -41.76
CA PRO A 131 -14.12 -5.87 -42.83
C PRO A 131 -14.05 -7.28 -42.28
N LYS A 132 -14.98 -8.15 -42.77
CA LYS A 132 -15.10 -9.52 -42.29
C LYS A 132 -13.75 -10.23 -42.38
N GLY A 133 -13.22 -10.68 -41.22
CA GLY A 133 -11.97 -11.44 -41.13
C GLY A 133 -10.79 -10.64 -40.48
N ILE A 134 -10.74 -9.32 -40.53
CA ILE A 134 -9.63 -8.55 -39.96
C ILE A 134 -9.61 -8.72 -38.42
N LEU A 135 -10.74 -8.50 -37.76
CA LEU A 135 -10.86 -8.67 -36.31
C LEU A 135 -10.48 -10.09 -35.87
N ALA A 136 -10.95 -11.12 -36.59
CA ALA A 136 -10.61 -12.50 -36.30
C ALA A 136 -9.12 -12.82 -36.50
N THR A 137 -8.48 -12.20 -37.50
CA THR A 137 -7.05 -12.40 -37.76
C THR A 137 -6.20 -11.76 -36.68
N VAL A 138 -6.51 -10.51 -36.29
CA VAL A 138 -5.82 -9.80 -35.19
C VAL A 138 -6.03 -10.52 -33.86
N ALA A 139 -7.27 -10.96 -33.57
CA ALA A 139 -7.57 -11.74 -32.38
C ALA A 139 -6.79 -13.05 -32.32
N ARG A 140 -6.69 -13.77 -33.42
CA ARG A 140 -5.94 -15.04 -33.52
C ARG A 140 -4.45 -14.82 -33.29
N TYR A 141 -3.89 -13.77 -33.88
CA TYR A 141 -2.48 -13.42 -33.69
C TYR A 141 -2.20 -13.08 -32.21
N ALA A 142 -2.99 -12.18 -31.61
CA ALA A 142 -2.85 -11.81 -30.21
C ALA A 142 -3.02 -13.03 -29.28
N ALA A 143 -4.09 -13.81 -29.46
CA ALA A 143 -4.33 -15.00 -28.65
C ALA A 143 -3.24 -16.07 -28.81
N GLY A 144 -2.68 -16.23 -30.02
CA GLY A 144 -1.57 -17.15 -30.27
C GLY A 144 -0.30 -16.78 -29.51
N ARG A 145 -0.01 -15.49 -29.41
CA ARG A 145 1.16 -14.98 -28.65
C ARG A 145 0.96 -15.01 -27.13
N LEU A 146 -0.27 -14.84 -26.68
CA LEU A 146 -0.61 -14.91 -25.26
C LEU A 146 -0.73 -16.35 -24.73
N ARG A 147 -0.78 -17.36 -25.60
CA ARG A 147 -0.82 -18.76 -25.19
C ARG A 147 0.43 -19.13 -24.41
N GLY A 148 0.23 -19.64 -23.20
CA GLY A 148 1.32 -20.05 -22.30
C GLY A 148 1.87 -18.93 -21.42
N HIS A 149 1.41 -17.68 -21.58
CA HIS A 149 1.76 -16.59 -20.67
C HIS A 149 0.59 -16.36 -19.71
N GLU A 150 0.86 -16.47 -18.41
CA GLU A 150 -0.12 -16.14 -17.40
C GLU A 150 -0.37 -14.62 -17.37
N ALA A 151 -1.63 -14.22 -17.23
CA ALA A 151 -2.00 -12.80 -17.16
C ALA A 151 -1.33 -12.07 -15.98
N GLN A 152 -0.89 -12.82 -14.96
CA GLN A 152 -0.21 -12.31 -13.80
C GLN A 152 1.29 -12.06 -14.04
N SER A 153 1.94 -12.76 -14.98
CA SER A 153 3.36 -12.59 -15.29
C SER A 153 3.69 -11.26 -15.98
N VAL A 154 2.66 -10.57 -16.47
CA VAL A 154 2.80 -9.23 -17.07
C VAL A 154 3.17 -8.15 -16.05
N VAL A 155 2.95 -8.43 -14.76
CA VAL A 155 3.14 -7.46 -13.68
C VAL A 155 4.47 -7.71 -12.98
N ASP A 156 5.31 -6.69 -12.92
CA ASP A 156 6.54 -6.76 -12.14
C ASP A 156 6.24 -6.77 -10.62
N ALA A 157 6.27 -7.96 -10.04
CA ALA A 157 6.08 -8.15 -8.60
C ALA A 157 7.33 -7.75 -7.78
N SER A 158 8.45 -7.42 -8.40
CA SER A 158 9.70 -7.10 -7.68
C SER A 158 9.59 -5.83 -6.85
N THR A 159 8.89 -4.83 -7.37
CA THR A 159 8.71 -3.53 -6.71
C THR A 159 7.92 -3.64 -5.39
N PRO A 160 6.73 -4.26 -5.31
CA PRO A 160 6.03 -4.43 -4.04
C PRO A 160 6.82 -5.30 -3.04
N ILE A 161 7.55 -6.32 -3.51
CA ILE A 161 8.41 -7.15 -2.65
C ILE A 161 9.52 -6.32 -2.02
N LYS A 162 10.21 -5.49 -2.81
CA LYS A 162 11.25 -4.57 -2.30
C LYS A 162 10.69 -3.58 -1.28
N LEU A 163 9.52 -3.00 -1.55
CA LEU A 163 8.86 -2.10 -0.61
C LEU A 163 8.45 -2.81 0.69
N ALA A 164 7.96 -4.05 0.60
CA ALA A 164 7.63 -4.85 1.77
C ALA A 164 8.87 -5.17 2.61
N ALA A 165 10.00 -5.50 1.96
CA ALA A 165 11.28 -5.72 2.64
C ALA A 165 11.80 -4.44 3.33
N ILE A 166 11.67 -3.27 2.68
CA ILE A 166 12.03 -1.97 3.28
C ILE A 166 11.14 -1.68 4.49
N LEU A 167 9.82 -1.88 4.38
CA LEU A 167 8.90 -1.69 5.49
C LEU A 167 9.23 -2.63 6.66
N PHE A 168 9.48 -3.90 6.37
CA PHE A 168 9.88 -4.87 7.39
C PHE A 168 11.19 -4.47 8.08
N GLY A 169 12.22 -4.10 7.32
CA GLY A 169 13.48 -3.59 7.87
C GLY A 169 13.28 -2.36 8.75
N ALA A 170 12.46 -1.40 8.31
CA ALA A 170 12.13 -0.21 9.10
C ALA A 170 11.39 -0.56 10.40
N LEU A 171 10.46 -1.52 10.37
CA LEU A 171 9.76 -2.01 11.57
C LEU A 171 10.71 -2.70 12.55
N VAL A 172 11.65 -3.49 12.06
CA VAL A 172 12.68 -4.13 12.90
C VAL A 172 13.57 -3.09 13.57
N VAL A 173 14.07 -2.10 12.80
CA VAL A 173 14.87 -1.00 13.36
C VAL A 173 14.09 -0.21 14.39
N PHE A 174 12.83 0.09 14.11
CA PHE A 174 11.95 0.80 15.02
C PHE A 174 11.68 -0.01 16.30
N GLY A 175 11.43 -1.32 16.18
CA GLY A 175 11.24 -2.22 17.32
C GLY A 175 12.49 -2.32 18.21
N ILE A 176 13.66 -2.44 17.59
CA ILE A 176 14.95 -2.42 18.30
C ILE A 176 15.14 -1.09 19.04
N TYR A 177 14.84 0.03 18.37
CA TYR A 177 14.90 1.34 19.00
C TYR A 177 13.99 1.42 20.22
N LEU A 178 12.73 0.98 20.12
CA LEU A 178 11.79 1.00 21.25
C LEU A 178 12.26 0.10 22.42
N ALA A 179 12.96 -0.99 22.13
CA ALA A 179 13.46 -1.91 23.15
C ALA A 179 14.72 -1.41 23.89
N ILE A 180 15.62 -0.70 23.15
CA ILE A 180 16.93 -0.27 23.69
C ILE A 180 16.88 1.16 24.21
N ALA A 181 15.89 1.98 23.82
CA ALA A 181 15.82 3.37 24.21
C ALA A 181 15.84 3.55 25.73
N PRO A 182 16.72 4.44 26.26
CA PRO A 182 16.92 4.62 27.72
C PRO A 182 15.70 5.22 28.43
N LYS A 183 14.77 5.77 27.68
CA LYS A 183 13.46 6.24 28.14
C LYS A 183 12.39 5.38 27.48
N SER A 184 11.22 5.20 28.09
CA SER A 184 10.13 4.42 27.50
C SER A 184 9.67 5.00 26.15
N GLY A 185 10.23 4.45 25.05
CA GLY A 185 9.84 4.82 23.69
C GLY A 185 8.38 4.47 23.41
N PHE A 186 7.85 3.46 24.09
CA PHE A 186 6.45 3.06 23.98
C PHE A 186 5.49 4.11 24.57
N ASP A 187 5.84 4.70 25.72
CA ASP A 187 5.05 5.80 26.31
C ASP A 187 5.10 7.06 25.43
N THR A 188 6.25 7.34 24.83
CA THR A 188 6.38 8.41 23.84
C THR A 188 5.47 8.18 22.63
N MET A 189 5.44 6.98 22.09
CA MET A 189 4.55 6.62 21.00
C MET A 189 3.07 6.78 21.40
N ARG A 190 2.68 6.29 22.58
CA ARG A 190 1.31 6.44 23.09
C ARG A 190 0.92 7.91 23.29
N ARG A 191 1.83 8.75 23.78
CA ARG A 191 1.61 10.20 23.93
C ARG A 191 1.39 10.93 22.61
N LEU A 192 2.04 10.49 21.53
CA LEU A 192 1.85 11.06 20.18
C LEU A 192 0.55 10.58 19.53
N LEU A 193 0.19 9.33 19.73
CA LEU A 193 -1.04 8.75 19.16
C LEU A 193 -2.29 9.16 19.95
N PHE A 194 -2.14 9.41 21.27
CA PHE A 194 -3.22 9.83 22.17
C PHE A 194 -2.83 11.13 22.89
N PRO A 195 -2.79 12.27 22.17
CA PRO A 195 -2.26 13.53 22.72
C PRO A 195 -3.03 14.10 23.90
N LEU A 196 -4.28 13.69 24.09
CA LEU A 196 -5.14 14.09 25.20
C LEU A 196 -5.05 13.17 26.42
N ALA A 197 -4.37 12.02 26.30
CA ALA A 197 -4.16 11.14 27.43
C ALA A 197 -3.14 11.72 28.40
N ASP A 198 -3.44 11.66 29.70
CA ASP A 198 -2.52 12.09 30.75
C ASP A 198 -1.41 11.03 30.95
N ILE A 199 -0.51 10.97 29.99
CA ILE A 199 0.66 10.10 30.03
C ILE A 199 1.86 10.95 30.39
N GLN A 200 2.49 10.67 31.53
CA GLN A 200 3.67 11.39 32.01
C GLN A 200 4.82 11.32 30.98
N ALA A 201 5.63 12.39 30.93
CA ALA A 201 6.82 12.41 30.10
C ALA A 201 7.78 11.30 30.53
N PRO A 202 8.41 10.57 29.58
CA PRO A 202 9.36 9.55 29.95
C PRO A 202 10.57 10.18 30.64
N THR A 203 10.77 9.80 31.89
CA THR A 203 11.89 10.28 32.73
C THR A 203 12.91 9.14 32.89
N ARG A 204 14.19 9.53 33.07
CA ARG A 204 15.26 8.55 33.37
C ARG A 204 15.23 8.07 34.83
N VAL A 205 14.58 8.85 35.69
CA VAL A 205 14.51 8.58 37.13
C VAL A 205 13.05 8.38 37.50
N ARG A 206 12.75 7.34 38.20
CA ARG A 206 11.43 7.04 38.74
C ARG A 206 11.56 7.06 40.25
N ILE A 207 10.85 7.96 40.88
CA ILE A 207 10.74 7.95 42.35
C ILE A 207 9.83 6.78 42.70
N LEU A 208 10.41 5.77 43.35
CA LEU A 208 9.70 4.55 43.73
C LEU A 208 9.00 4.72 45.08
N GLN A 209 9.64 5.45 46.00
CA GLN A 209 9.13 5.65 47.34
C GLN A 209 9.62 6.98 47.90
N VAL A 210 8.76 7.66 48.63
CA VAL A 210 9.09 8.84 49.42
C VAL A 210 8.80 8.53 50.88
N ASP A 211 9.79 8.70 51.75
CA ASP A 211 9.64 8.44 53.15
C ASP A 211 9.97 9.73 53.94
N PRO A 212 9.09 10.19 54.84
CA PRO A 212 7.73 9.71 55.09
C PRO A 212 6.78 10.16 53.98
N GLY A 213 5.80 9.28 53.62
CA GLY A 213 4.73 9.62 52.68
C GLY A 213 3.84 10.78 53.17
N ASP A 214 2.51 10.57 53.16
CA ASP A 214 1.58 11.56 53.68
C ASP A 214 1.75 11.73 55.21
N SER A 215 2.47 12.73 55.63
CA SER A 215 2.71 13.01 57.06
C SER A 215 2.20 14.37 57.45
N LYS A 216 1.56 14.46 58.63
CA LYS A 216 1.16 15.72 59.23
C LYS A 216 2.28 16.22 60.14
N VAL A 217 2.83 17.38 59.83
CA VAL A 217 3.89 18.02 60.62
C VAL A 217 3.39 19.29 61.28
N THR A 218 3.88 19.55 62.49
CA THR A 218 3.58 20.76 63.23
C THR A 218 4.42 21.91 62.67
N GLN A 219 3.86 23.12 62.61
CA GLN A 219 4.56 24.30 62.14
C GLN A 219 5.84 24.53 62.95
N GLY A 220 6.98 24.60 62.25
CA GLY A 220 8.30 24.83 62.88
C GLY A 220 9.11 23.54 63.13
N SER A 221 8.58 22.34 62.84
CA SER A 221 9.36 21.10 62.92
C SER A 221 10.12 20.82 61.61
N VAL A 222 11.29 20.22 61.75
CA VAL A 222 12.11 19.78 60.58
C VAL A 222 11.65 18.41 60.14
N LEU A 223 11.30 18.27 58.86
CA LEU A 223 10.95 17.00 58.24
C LEU A 223 12.08 16.54 57.31
N GLU A 224 12.68 15.41 57.60
CA GLU A 224 13.67 14.79 56.70
C GLU A 224 12.93 13.93 55.66
N ILE A 225 13.08 14.29 54.39
CA ILE A 225 12.46 13.57 53.27
C ILE A 225 13.53 12.76 52.56
N LYS A 226 13.31 11.43 52.43
CA LYS A 226 14.14 10.50 51.65
C LYS A 226 13.36 10.03 50.44
N ALA A 227 13.93 10.17 49.25
CA ALA A 227 13.38 9.63 48.02
C ALA A 227 14.34 8.55 47.49
N GLN A 228 13.79 7.37 47.14
CA GLN A 228 14.48 6.28 46.47
C GLN A 228 13.97 6.07 45.05
#